data_35b90413f000075886e2700855e93687
#
_entry.id   35b90413f000075886e2700855e93687
#
_cell.length_a   1.000
_cell.length_b   1.000
_cell.length_c   1.000
_cell.angle_alpha   90.00
_cell.angle_beta   90.00
_cell.angle_gamma   90.00
#
_symmetry.space_group_name_H-M   'P 1'
#
loop_
_entity.id
_entity.type
_entity.pdbx_description
1 polymer ?
#
loop_
_entity_poly.entity_id
_entity_poly.type
_entity_poly.pdbx_seq_one_letter_code
_entity_poly.pdbx_strand_id
1 'polypeptide(L)'
;MEIILSHKICLDPTYKQAEYFRQACGIARFTWNWALEEWKRQYDLGLKPKALELKKQFNALKPIDFPWMYEVTKYASQQPFIHLQTAFNRFFQGLGAYPRFNKKGHHDSFYIGNDHIKLDSKHIKLPKLGWVRMREALRFSGKVISATISSQANKWFVSLHVKLDQMPKSCESTAKRGC
;
A
#
# COMPACT_ATOMS: atom_id res chain seq x y z
N MET A 1 -20.10 -11.18 -10.52
CA MET A 1 -19.40 -9.88 -10.42
C MET A 1 -18.63 -9.86 -9.12
N GLU A 2 -17.34 -9.65 -9.17
CA GLU A 2 -16.51 -9.57 -7.94
C GLU A 2 -16.66 -8.18 -7.33
N ILE A 3 -17.05 -8.10 -6.07
CA ILE A 3 -17.14 -6.83 -5.36
C ILE A 3 -15.97 -6.74 -4.39
N ILE A 4 -15.18 -5.68 -4.52
CA ILE A 4 -14.10 -5.34 -3.61
C ILE A 4 -14.47 -4.06 -2.89
N LEU A 5 -14.49 -4.11 -1.57
CA LEU A 5 -14.73 -2.95 -0.72
C LEU A 5 -13.45 -2.60 0.06
N SER A 6 -13.32 -1.33 0.38
CA SER A 6 -12.24 -0.82 1.22
C SER A 6 -12.78 -0.34 2.56
N HIS A 7 -12.09 -0.71 3.64
CA HIS A 7 -12.38 -0.20 4.98
C HIS A 7 -11.11 0.41 5.58
N LYS A 8 -11.17 1.70 5.86
CA LYS A 8 -10.07 2.44 6.50
C LYS A 8 -10.29 2.47 8.01
N ILE A 9 -9.38 1.88 8.76
CA ILE A 9 -9.46 1.72 10.20
C ILE A 9 -8.28 2.45 10.86
N CYS A 10 -8.54 3.22 11.92
CA CYS A 10 -7.50 3.84 12.72
C CYS A 10 -6.77 2.77 13.54
N LEU A 11 -5.43 2.80 13.50
CA LEU A 11 -4.56 1.95 14.30
C LEU A 11 -4.15 2.63 15.61
N ASP A 12 -3.84 1.81 16.58
CA ASP A 12 -3.29 2.23 17.86
C ASP A 12 -1.95 1.49 18.10
N PRO A 13 -0.90 1.86 17.34
CA PRO A 13 0.38 1.18 17.42
C PRO A 13 1.17 1.59 18.66
N THR A 14 1.99 0.67 19.18
CA THR A 14 3.03 1.00 20.14
C THR A 14 4.10 1.89 19.51
N TYR A 15 4.97 2.49 20.30
CA TYR A 15 6.09 3.30 19.80
C TYR A 15 6.96 2.53 18.80
N LYS A 16 7.33 1.28 19.11
CA LYS A 16 8.12 0.41 18.24
C LYS A 16 7.40 0.09 16.92
N GLN A 17 6.09 -0.12 16.98
CA GLN A 17 5.28 -0.37 15.78
C GLN A 17 5.17 0.87 14.91
N ALA A 18 4.98 2.05 15.50
CA ALA A 18 4.98 3.31 14.77
C ALA A 18 6.33 3.61 14.13
N GLU A 19 7.44 3.25 14.78
CA GLU A 19 8.79 3.37 14.22
C GLU A 19 8.98 2.47 12.99
N TYR A 20 8.53 1.21 13.08
CA TYR A 20 8.50 0.31 11.92
C TYR A 20 7.68 0.88 10.75
N PHE A 21 6.52 1.49 11.04
CA PHE A 21 5.70 2.12 9.99
C PHE A 21 6.42 3.29 9.32
N ARG A 22 7.10 4.13 10.09
CA ARG A 22 7.90 5.25 9.54
C ARG A 22 9.02 4.74 8.65
N GLN A 23 9.72 3.69 9.07
CA GLN A 23 10.79 3.04 8.32
C GLN A 23 10.26 2.44 7.02
N ALA A 24 9.15 1.69 7.06
CA ALA A 24 8.53 1.10 5.88
C ALA A 24 8.02 2.16 4.88
N CYS A 25 7.41 3.23 5.36
CA CYS A 25 7.03 4.38 4.51
C CYS A 25 8.25 5.07 3.88
N GLY A 26 9.33 5.21 4.63
CA GLY A 26 10.60 5.74 4.14
C GLY A 26 11.19 4.91 3.02
N ILE A 27 11.18 3.58 3.17
CA ILE A 27 11.63 2.64 2.13
C ILE A 27 10.74 2.72 0.89
N ALA A 28 9.42 2.74 1.04
CA ALA A 28 8.50 2.87 -0.09
C ALA A 28 8.74 4.16 -0.88
N ARG A 29 8.93 5.28 -0.18
CA ARG A 29 9.26 6.58 -0.79
C ARG A 29 10.60 6.57 -1.48
N PHE A 30 11.65 6.05 -0.83
CA PHE A 30 12.98 5.93 -1.42
C PHE A 30 12.94 5.10 -2.70
N THR A 31 12.28 3.94 -2.67
CA THR A 31 12.18 3.03 -3.82
C THR A 31 11.44 3.68 -4.98
N TRP A 32 10.33 4.38 -4.72
CA TRP A 32 9.61 5.17 -5.73
C TRP A 32 10.51 6.22 -6.37
N ASN A 33 11.20 7.00 -5.57
CA ASN A 33 12.08 8.07 -6.06
C ASN A 33 13.25 7.53 -6.87
N TRP A 34 13.89 6.46 -6.40
CA TRP A 34 14.95 5.78 -7.13
C TRP A 34 14.44 5.25 -8.49
N ALA A 35 13.30 4.58 -8.48
CA ALA A 35 12.72 4.01 -9.69
C ALA A 35 12.33 5.11 -10.70
N LEU A 36 11.78 6.22 -10.25
CA LEU A 36 11.44 7.36 -11.11
C LEU A 36 12.67 8.02 -11.71
N GLU A 37 13.71 8.22 -10.92
CA GLU A 37 14.98 8.79 -11.39
C GLU A 37 15.63 7.90 -12.43
N GLU A 38 15.73 6.60 -12.15
CA GLU A 38 16.31 5.63 -13.08
C GLU A 38 15.47 5.48 -14.37
N TRP A 39 14.14 5.56 -14.26
CA TRP A 39 13.26 5.61 -15.42
C TRP A 39 13.58 6.79 -16.33
N LYS A 40 13.69 7.98 -15.74
CA LYS A 40 14.04 9.21 -16.48
C LYS A 40 15.40 9.08 -17.17
N ARG A 41 16.41 8.63 -16.40
CA ARG A 41 17.77 8.43 -16.92
C ARG A 41 17.81 7.49 -18.14
N GLN A 42 17.13 6.35 -18.05
CA GLN A 42 17.07 5.39 -19.16
C GLN A 42 16.29 5.94 -20.37
N TYR A 43 15.22 6.66 -20.12
CA TYR A 43 14.44 7.30 -21.18
C TYR A 43 15.26 8.38 -21.92
N ASP A 44 16.02 9.20 -21.21
CA ASP A 44 16.89 10.23 -21.79
C ASP A 44 18.04 9.64 -22.63
N LEU A 45 18.45 8.40 -22.32
CA LEU A 45 19.41 7.63 -23.11
C LEU A 45 18.78 6.94 -24.35
N GLY A 46 17.49 7.17 -24.64
CA GLY A 46 16.77 6.56 -25.76
C GLY A 46 16.31 5.13 -25.52
N LEU A 47 16.40 4.63 -24.28
CA LEU A 47 15.90 3.31 -23.90
C LEU A 47 14.40 3.37 -23.63
N LYS A 48 13.76 2.19 -23.60
CA LYS A 48 12.34 2.05 -23.24
C LYS A 48 12.24 1.41 -21.83
N PRO A 49 12.31 2.20 -20.76
CA PRO A 49 12.30 1.66 -19.41
C PRO A 49 10.98 0.94 -19.09
N LYS A 50 11.10 -0.14 -18.29
CA LYS A 50 9.98 -0.90 -17.76
C LYS A 50 10.20 -1.11 -16.27
N ALA A 51 9.13 -0.93 -15.48
CA ALA A 51 9.23 -1.06 -14.03
C ALA A 51 9.73 -2.44 -13.57
N LEU A 52 9.40 -3.51 -14.28
CA LEU A 52 9.90 -4.85 -13.98
C LEU A 52 11.42 -4.97 -14.11
N GLU A 53 12.00 -4.37 -15.16
CA GLU A 53 13.46 -4.37 -15.35
C GLU A 53 14.16 -3.48 -14.31
N LEU A 54 13.59 -2.33 -13.98
CA LEU A 54 14.06 -1.47 -12.89
C LEU A 54 14.03 -2.21 -11.55
N LYS A 55 12.97 -2.96 -11.28
CA LYS A 55 12.86 -3.80 -10.09
C LYS A 55 13.98 -4.85 -10.02
N LYS A 56 14.32 -5.49 -11.13
CA LYS A 56 15.44 -6.45 -11.17
C LYS A 56 16.78 -5.78 -10.87
N GLN A 57 17.03 -4.62 -11.47
CA GLN A 57 18.24 -3.83 -11.22
C GLN A 57 18.32 -3.41 -9.74
N PHE A 58 17.23 -2.90 -9.19
CA PHE A 58 17.15 -2.53 -7.77
C PHE A 58 17.39 -3.70 -6.83
N ASN A 59 16.80 -4.86 -7.11
CA ASN A 59 16.98 -6.06 -6.30
C ASN A 59 18.43 -6.58 -6.33
N ALA A 60 19.17 -6.35 -7.42
CA ALA A 60 20.61 -6.67 -7.49
C ALA A 60 21.46 -5.73 -6.62
N LEU A 61 21.09 -4.45 -6.54
CA LEU A 61 21.77 -3.45 -5.70
C LEU A 61 21.42 -3.58 -4.22
N LYS A 62 20.20 -4.00 -3.93
CA LYS A 62 19.63 -4.00 -2.57
C LYS A 62 20.48 -4.67 -1.50
N PRO A 63 21.06 -5.88 -1.70
CA PRO A 63 21.90 -6.52 -0.66
C PRO A 63 23.22 -5.80 -0.44
N ILE A 64 23.71 -5.05 -1.42
CA ILE A 64 25.01 -4.36 -1.37
C ILE A 64 24.83 -2.94 -0.82
N ASP A 65 23.93 -2.15 -1.45
CA ASP A 65 23.79 -0.72 -1.17
C ASP A 65 22.69 -0.42 -0.13
N PHE A 66 21.70 -1.30 -0.01
CA PHE A 66 20.51 -1.05 0.82
C PHE A 66 20.13 -2.22 1.75
N PRO A 67 21.07 -2.84 2.49
CA PRO A 67 20.79 -4.03 3.32
C PRO A 67 19.77 -3.76 4.43
N TRP A 68 19.66 -2.52 4.89
CA TRP A 68 18.68 -2.07 5.89
C TRP A 68 17.21 -2.20 5.45
N MET A 69 16.95 -2.33 4.14
CA MET A 69 15.60 -2.57 3.63
C MET A 69 15.03 -3.94 3.98
N TYR A 70 15.87 -4.89 4.37
CA TYR A 70 15.41 -6.23 4.79
C TYR A 70 14.80 -6.26 6.20
N GLU A 71 14.91 -5.19 6.97
CA GLU A 71 14.31 -5.08 8.30
C GLU A 71 12.78 -4.95 8.28
N VAL A 72 12.22 -4.48 7.19
CA VAL A 72 10.77 -4.34 6.99
C VAL A 72 10.23 -5.33 5.96
N THR A 73 8.92 -5.29 5.75
CA THR A 73 8.26 -6.13 4.74
C THR A 73 8.83 -5.89 3.33
N LYS A 74 8.99 -6.98 2.57
CA LYS A 74 9.42 -6.92 1.15
C LYS A 74 8.54 -6.03 0.27
N TYR A 75 7.27 -5.90 0.60
CA TYR A 75 6.32 -5.09 -0.17
C TYR A 75 6.64 -3.61 -0.16
N ALA A 76 7.25 -3.09 0.90
CA ALA A 76 7.67 -1.69 0.98
C ALA A 76 8.62 -1.30 -0.17
N SER A 77 9.50 -2.22 -0.59
CA SER A 77 10.45 -2.00 -1.69
C SER A 77 10.04 -2.61 -3.03
N GLN A 78 9.01 -3.43 -3.09
CA GLN A 78 8.56 -4.07 -4.33
C GLN A 78 7.36 -3.39 -4.97
N GLN A 79 6.37 -3.00 -4.17
CA GLN A 79 5.14 -2.42 -4.66
C GLN A 79 5.30 -1.07 -5.37
N PRO A 80 6.23 -0.18 -4.98
CA PRO A 80 6.44 1.08 -5.69
C PRO A 80 6.70 0.94 -7.19
N PHE A 81 7.35 -0.14 -7.64
CA PHE A 81 7.57 -0.40 -9.06
C PHE A 81 6.28 -0.65 -9.82
N ILE A 82 5.34 -1.38 -9.22
CA ILE A 82 4.02 -1.63 -9.80
C ILE A 82 3.22 -0.33 -9.89
N HIS A 83 3.26 0.47 -8.83
CA HIS A 83 2.58 1.77 -8.81
C HIS A 83 3.18 2.74 -9.86
N LEU A 84 4.50 2.74 -10.02
CA LEU A 84 5.17 3.57 -11.02
C LEU A 84 4.77 3.17 -12.44
N GLN A 85 4.73 1.87 -12.75
CA GLN A 85 4.28 1.38 -14.05
C GLN A 85 2.85 1.83 -14.34
N THR A 86 1.97 1.71 -13.34
CA THR A 86 0.58 2.15 -13.46
C THR A 86 0.50 3.67 -13.68
N ALA A 87 1.30 4.45 -12.96
CA ALA A 87 1.34 5.90 -13.12
C ALA A 87 1.80 6.33 -14.52
N PHE A 88 2.86 5.70 -15.06
CA PHE A 88 3.30 5.96 -16.43
C PHE A 88 2.30 5.50 -17.50
N ASN A 89 1.68 4.34 -17.30
CA ASN A 89 0.63 3.87 -18.23
C ASN A 89 -0.52 4.89 -18.29
N ARG A 90 -0.96 5.40 -17.15
CA ARG A 90 -2.00 6.45 -17.11
C ARG A 90 -1.54 7.76 -17.76
N PHE A 91 -0.30 8.15 -17.53
CA PHE A 91 0.26 9.35 -18.17
C PHE A 91 0.26 9.22 -19.69
N PHE A 92 0.77 8.11 -20.24
CA PHE A 92 0.80 7.89 -21.70
C PHE A 92 -0.59 7.75 -22.33
N GLN A 93 -1.60 7.34 -21.55
CA GLN A 93 -3.01 7.31 -21.97
C GLN A 93 -3.72 8.66 -21.82
N GLY A 94 -3.04 9.70 -21.34
CA GLY A 94 -3.66 11.00 -21.06
C GLY A 94 -4.61 11.02 -19.84
N LEU A 95 -4.58 9.96 -19.02
CA LEU A 95 -5.46 9.79 -17.85
C LEU A 95 -4.83 10.27 -16.54
N GLY A 96 -3.63 10.81 -16.57
CA GLY A 96 -2.92 11.24 -15.37
C GLY A 96 -1.74 12.16 -15.70
N ALA A 97 -1.28 12.89 -14.68
CA ALA A 97 -0.09 13.72 -14.79
C ALA A 97 1.20 12.88 -14.79
N TYR A 98 2.29 13.49 -15.24
CA TYR A 98 3.62 12.88 -15.17
C TYR A 98 3.98 12.56 -13.70
N PRO A 99 4.50 11.34 -13.43
CA PRO A 99 4.88 10.96 -12.06
C PRO A 99 5.88 11.94 -11.42
N ARG A 100 5.69 12.20 -10.14
CA ARG A 100 6.52 13.14 -9.37
C ARG A 100 7.25 12.44 -8.24
N PHE A 101 8.36 13.01 -7.80
CA PHE A 101 9.07 12.54 -6.60
C PHE A 101 8.20 12.72 -5.35
N ASN A 102 8.24 11.71 -4.48
CA ASN A 102 7.55 11.74 -3.21
C ASN A 102 8.38 12.47 -2.14
N LYS A 103 7.74 13.31 -1.36
CA LYS A 103 8.34 14.04 -0.24
C LYS A 103 7.93 13.42 1.10
N LYS A 104 8.83 13.49 2.09
CA LYS A 104 8.54 13.04 3.46
C LYS A 104 7.38 13.85 4.04
N GLY A 105 6.46 13.16 4.71
CA GLY A 105 5.28 13.79 5.32
C GLY A 105 4.12 14.05 4.35
N HIS A 106 4.30 13.76 3.07
CA HIS A 106 3.23 13.85 2.07
C HIS A 106 2.78 12.45 1.65
N HIS A 107 1.59 12.03 2.08
CA HIS A 107 1.01 10.73 1.75
C HIS A 107 1.90 9.53 2.10
N ASP A 108 2.58 9.59 3.25
CA ASP A 108 3.41 8.50 3.73
C ASP A 108 2.57 7.23 3.88
N SER A 109 2.88 6.22 3.09
CA SER A 109 2.18 4.94 3.08
C SER A 109 3.05 3.82 2.54
N PHE A 110 2.68 2.57 2.88
CA PHE A 110 3.25 1.38 2.26
C PHE A 110 2.19 0.29 2.14
N TYR A 111 2.37 -0.57 1.16
CA TYR A 111 1.45 -1.65 0.81
C TYR A 111 1.90 -2.98 1.41
N ILE A 112 0.94 -3.86 1.72
CA ILE A 112 1.16 -5.23 2.18
C ILE A 112 0.20 -6.15 1.43
N GLY A 113 0.72 -7.23 0.83
CA GLY A 113 -0.09 -8.28 0.20
C GLY A 113 -0.77 -9.17 1.22
N ASN A 114 -1.79 -9.89 0.77
CA ASN A 114 -2.67 -10.69 1.62
C ASN A 114 -2.03 -11.91 2.30
N ASP A 115 -0.95 -12.43 1.73
CA ASP A 115 -0.27 -13.65 2.18
C ASP A 115 0.32 -13.55 3.60
N HIS A 116 0.47 -12.36 4.12
CA HIS A 116 1.04 -12.09 5.42
C HIS A 116 0.11 -11.36 6.40
N ILE A 117 -1.16 -11.15 6.02
CA ILE A 117 -2.14 -10.44 6.86
C ILE A 117 -3.04 -11.45 7.55
N LYS A 118 -3.17 -11.33 8.87
CA LYS A 118 -4.18 -12.05 9.67
C LYS A 118 -4.97 -11.04 10.49
N LEU A 119 -6.26 -11.31 10.67
CA LEU A 119 -7.16 -10.50 11.48
C LEU A 119 -7.69 -11.33 12.65
N ASP A 120 -7.78 -10.72 13.80
CA ASP A 120 -8.42 -11.26 14.99
C ASP A 120 -9.15 -10.13 15.71
N SER A 121 -10.49 -10.07 15.55
CA SER A 121 -11.32 -9.02 16.12
C SER A 121 -10.76 -7.60 15.83
N LYS A 122 -10.21 -6.94 16.86
CA LYS A 122 -9.62 -5.60 16.75
C LYS A 122 -8.09 -5.63 16.66
N HIS A 123 -7.52 -6.70 16.13
CA HIS A 123 -6.08 -6.81 15.91
C HIS A 123 -5.77 -7.25 14.49
N ILE A 124 -4.73 -6.69 13.93
CA ILE A 124 -4.18 -7.08 12.63
C ILE A 124 -2.74 -7.55 12.81
N LYS A 125 -2.43 -8.73 12.30
CA LYS A 125 -1.05 -9.23 12.25
C LYS A 125 -0.41 -8.79 10.96
N LEU A 126 0.73 -8.12 11.08
CA LEU A 126 1.53 -7.63 9.96
C LEU A 126 2.87 -8.36 9.88
N PRO A 127 3.44 -8.52 8.67
CA PRO A 127 4.71 -9.22 8.50
C PRO A 127 5.84 -8.48 9.22
N LYS A 128 6.69 -9.26 9.90
CA LYS A 128 7.86 -8.79 10.67
C LYS A 128 7.55 -7.83 11.85
N LEU A 129 6.28 -7.61 12.17
CA LEU A 129 5.87 -6.69 13.22
C LEU A 129 5.00 -7.36 14.30
N GLY A 130 4.21 -8.35 13.91
CA GLY A 130 3.25 -9.01 14.80
C GLY A 130 1.90 -8.30 14.85
N TRP A 131 1.22 -8.42 15.99
CA TRP A 131 -0.14 -7.93 16.17
C TRP A 131 -0.18 -6.44 16.50
N VAL A 132 -0.97 -5.70 15.75
CA VAL A 132 -1.23 -4.27 15.94
C VAL A 132 -2.70 -4.07 16.28
N ARG A 133 -2.99 -3.24 17.26
CA ARG A 133 -4.35 -2.92 17.69
C ARG A 133 -5.02 -1.99 16.69
N MET A 134 -6.26 -2.31 16.33
CA MET A 134 -7.18 -1.48 15.56
C MET A 134 -8.24 -0.90 16.49
N ARG A 135 -8.72 0.30 16.21
CA ARG A 135 -9.77 0.93 17.02
C ARG A 135 -11.15 0.33 16.78
N GLU A 136 -11.37 -0.27 15.61
CA GLU A 136 -12.58 -1.00 15.27
C GLU A 136 -12.25 -2.29 14.52
N ALA A 137 -13.18 -3.24 14.50
CA ALA A 137 -13.06 -4.47 13.72
C ALA A 137 -13.40 -4.24 12.25
N LEU A 138 -12.97 -5.16 11.38
CA LEU A 138 -13.38 -5.15 9.98
C LEU A 138 -14.90 -5.32 9.86
N ARG A 139 -15.55 -4.46 9.09
CA ARG A 139 -17.02 -4.43 8.91
C ARG A 139 -17.53 -5.45 7.90
N PHE A 140 -16.69 -5.95 7.02
CA PHE A 140 -17.10 -6.79 5.90
C PHE A 140 -16.64 -8.24 6.11
N SER A 141 -17.53 -9.18 5.81
CA SER A 141 -17.16 -10.59 5.68
C SER A 141 -16.59 -10.84 4.29
N GLY A 142 -15.41 -11.44 4.22
CA GLY A 142 -14.77 -11.74 2.95
C GLY A 142 -13.27 -11.94 3.08
N LYS A 143 -12.65 -12.18 1.96
CA LYS A 143 -11.19 -12.39 1.89
C LYS A 143 -10.47 -11.05 1.79
N VAL A 144 -9.57 -10.78 2.73
CA VAL A 144 -8.64 -9.65 2.63
C VAL A 144 -7.68 -9.89 1.46
N ILE A 145 -7.62 -8.94 0.55
CA ILE A 145 -6.76 -9.01 -0.65
C ILE A 145 -5.44 -8.28 -0.38
N SER A 146 -5.52 -7.15 0.29
CA SER A 146 -4.35 -6.32 0.59
C SER A 146 -4.65 -5.33 1.70
N ALA A 147 -3.61 -4.74 2.24
CA ALA A 147 -3.67 -3.63 3.18
C ALA A 147 -2.72 -2.52 2.76
N THR A 148 -3.10 -1.29 3.02
CA THR A 148 -2.22 -0.13 2.91
C THR A 148 -2.17 0.57 4.25
N ILE A 149 -0.97 0.68 4.82
CA ILE A 149 -0.72 1.44 6.04
C ILE A 149 -0.38 2.88 5.64
N SER A 150 -1.03 3.85 6.25
CA SER A 150 -0.82 5.26 5.94
C SER A 150 -0.81 6.12 7.19
N SER A 151 -0.09 7.25 7.12
CA SER A 151 -0.06 8.27 8.16
C SER A 151 -0.87 9.48 7.70
N GLN A 152 -1.74 9.97 8.58
CA GLN A 152 -2.52 11.17 8.36
C GLN A 152 -2.75 11.89 9.70
N ALA A 153 -2.42 13.17 9.77
CA ALA A 153 -2.59 13.99 10.98
C ALA A 153 -2.02 13.32 12.25
N ASN A 154 -0.79 12.82 12.17
CA ASN A 154 -0.08 12.12 13.26
C ASN A 154 -0.76 10.85 13.77
N LYS A 155 -1.71 10.31 13.00
CA LYS A 155 -2.37 9.02 13.27
C LYS A 155 -2.03 8.01 12.18
N TRP A 156 -2.09 6.74 12.55
CA TRP A 156 -1.87 5.63 11.64
C TRP A 156 -3.20 4.96 11.29
N PHE A 157 -3.32 4.58 10.02
CA PHE A 157 -4.50 3.93 9.47
C PHE A 157 -4.09 2.71 8.67
N VAL A 158 -4.96 1.71 8.65
CA VAL A 158 -4.92 0.62 7.70
C VAL A 158 -6.15 0.70 6.78
N SER A 159 -5.93 0.69 5.48
CA SER A 159 -6.99 0.52 4.49
C SER A 159 -6.97 -0.93 4.03
N LEU A 160 -7.97 -1.71 4.44
CA LEU A 160 -8.14 -3.10 4.07
C LEU A 160 -9.01 -3.21 2.82
N HIS A 161 -8.49 -3.87 1.79
CA HIS A 161 -9.25 -4.22 0.60
C HIS A 161 -9.78 -5.64 0.76
N VAL A 162 -11.10 -5.78 0.75
CA VAL A 162 -11.80 -7.05 1.02
C VAL A 162 -12.63 -7.44 -0.18
N LYS A 163 -12.39 -8.64 -0.69
CA LYS A 163 -13.26 -9.28 -1.65
C LYS A 163 -14.42 -9.95 -0.89
N LEU A 164 -15.64 -9.51 -1.18
CA LEU A 164 -16.83 -10.02 -0.48
C LEU A 164 -17.15 -11.45 -0.89
N ASP A 165 -17.58 -12.25 0.08
CA ASP A 165 -18.10 -13.60 -0.15
C ASP A 165 -19.51 -13.58 -0.73
N GLN A 166 -20.30 -12.56 -0.36
CA GLN A 166 -21.67 -12.35 -0.82
C GLN A 166 -21.97 -10.87 -0.99
N MET A 167 -22.92 -10.53 -1.87
CA MET A 167 -23.44 -9.16 -1.96
C MET A 167 -23.96 -8.70 -0.58
N PRO A 168 -23.60 -7.50 -0.10
CA PRO A 168 -24.29 -6.94 1.06
C PRO A 168 -25.77 -6.82 0.69
N LYS A 169 -26.65 -7.37 1.53
CA LYS A 169 -28.09 -7.16 1.37
C LYS A 169 -28.31 -5.65 1.37
N SER A 170 -28.87 -5.11 0.28
CA SER A 170 -29.33 -3.74 0.23
C SER A 170 -30.26 -3.53 1.41
N CYS A 171 -30.05 -2.49 2.21
CA CYS A 171 -31.08 -2.03 3.13
C CYS A 171 -32.31 -1.71 2.29
N GLU A 172 -33.29 -2.60 2.27
CA GLU A 172 -34.62 -2.26 1.84
C GLU A 172 -35.12 -1.13 2.74
N SER A 173 -35.20 0.06 2.18
CA SER A 173 -35.86 1.18 2.81
C SER A 173 -37.28 0.76 3.03
N THR A 174 -37.66 0.41 4.26
CA THR A 174 -39.02 0.31 4.69
C THR A 174 -39.63 1.72 4.64
N ALA A 175 -40.06 2.12 3.45
CA ALA A 175 -41.00 3.19 3.32
C ALA A 175 -42.34 2.68 3.91
N LYS A 176 -42.52 2.87 5.21
CA LYS A 176 -43.84 2.79 5.82
C LYS A 176 -44.68 3.91 5.21
N ARG A 177 -45.53 3.55 4.26
CA ARG A 177 -46.71 4.35 3.93
C ARG A 177 -47.59 4.32 5.16
N GLY A 178 -47.63 5.42 5.89
CA GLY A 178 -48.73 5.69 6.84
C GLY A 178 -49.93 6.20 6.06
N CYS A 179 -51.08 5.57 6.25
CA CYS A 179 -52.38 6.15 6.01
C CYS A 179 -52.66 7.26 7.02
#